data_182c30ed7f7c288c1a78b807fa4f0a62
#
_entry.id   182c30ed7f7c288c1a78b807fa4f0a62
#
_cell.length_a   1.000
_cell.length_b   1.000
_cell.length_c   1.000
_cell.angle_alpha   90.00
_cell.angle_beta   90.00
_cell.angle_gamma   90.00
#
_symmetry.space_group_name_H-M   'P 1'
#
loop_
_entity.id
_entity.type
_entity.pdbx_description
1 polymer ?
#
loop_
_entity_poly.entity_id
_entity_poly.type
_entity_poly.pdbx_seq_one_letter_code
_entity_poly.pdbx_strand_id
1 'polypeptide(L)' 'MTIGSQVKQSLANMKAIHATLQQLALTSTNEEAQRAFHEAMLETEQMIAALKGRMSTLEREEPQYKGM' A
#
# COMPACT_ATOMS: atom_id res chain seq x y z
N MET A 1 -17.69 -11.72 4.33
CA MET A 1 -16.54 -11.07 3.74
C MET A 1 -15.37 -12.03 3.64
N THR A 2 -14.67 -12.04 2.54
CA THR A 2 -13.59 -12.98 2.29
C THR A 2 -12.23 -12.38 2.62
N ILE A 3 -11.23 -13.24 2.79
CA ILE A 3 -9.86 -12.82 3.05
C ILE A 3 -9.34 -12.02 1.86
N GLY A 4 -9.65 -12.45 0.64
CA GLY A 4 -9.23 -11.73 -0.57
C GLY A 4 -9.77 -10.32 -0.62
N SER A 5 -11.04 -10.13 -0.24
CA SER A 5 -11.67 -8.82 -0.19
C SER A 5 -10.99 -7.92 0.85
N GLN A 6 -10.64 -8.48 2.02
CA GLN A 6 -9.95 -7.75 3.06
C GLN A 6 -8.56 -7.32 2.63
N VAL A 7 -7.85 -8.17 1.91
CA VAL A 7 -6.51 -7.83 1.40
C VAL A 7 -6.61 -6.71 0.36
N LYS A 8 -7.61 -6.77 -0.52
CA LYS A 8 -7.84 -5.69 -1.49
C LYS A 8 -8.14 -4.36 -0.81
N GLN A 9 -8.94 -4.39 0.25
CA GLN A 9 -9.27 -3.20 1.02
C GLN A 9 -8.02 -2.61 1.66
N SER A 10 -7.19 -3.47 2.27
CA SER A 10 -5.94 -3.03 2.88
C SER A 10 -5.00 -2.43 1.84
N LEU A 11 -4.92 -3.05 0.67
CA LEU A 11 -4.08 -2.55 -0.41
C LEU A 11 -4.53 -1.17 -0.86
N ALA A 12 -5.85 -0.97 -1.02
CA ALA A 12 -6.39 0.34 -1.40
C ALA A 12 -6.06 1.40 -0.35
N ASN A 13 -6.18 1.05 0.94
CA ASN A 13 -5.85 1.95 2.03
C ASN A 13 -4.37 2.32 2.01
N MET A 14 -3.49 1.35 1.77
CA MET A 14 -2.05 1.61 1.71
C MET A 14 -1.69 2.52 0.54
N LYS A 15 -2.33 2.33 -0.60
CA LYS A 15 -2.11 3.20 -1.77
C LYS A 15 -2.54 4.63 -1.48
N ALA A 16 -3.65 4.80 -0.76
CA ALA A 16 -4.13 6.13 -0.37
C ALA A 16 -3.14 6.79 0.59
N ILE A 17 -2.60 6.03 1.55
CA ILE A 17 -1.60 6.54 2.47
C ILE A 17 -0.34 6.96 1.72
N HIS A 18 0.10 6.15 0.77
CA HIS A 18 1.27 6.45 -0.04
C HIS A 18 1.08 7.77 -0.79
N ALA A 19 -0.08 7.97 -1.41
CA ALA A 19 -0.38 9.19 -2.13
C ALA A 19 -0.37 10.41 -1.21
N THR A 20 -0.91 10.27 0.00
CA THR A 20 -0.92 11.34 0.99
C THR A 20 0.50 11.69 1.42
N LEU A 21 1.34 10.69 1.67
CA LEU A 21 2.72 10.92 2.05
C LEU A 21 3.50 11.61 0.94
N GLN A 22 3.25 11.22 -0.30
CA GLN A 22 3.87 11.84 -1.45
C GLN A 22 3.52 13.33 -1.52
N GLN A 23 2.25 13.64 -1.34
CA GLN A 23 1.77 15.02 -1.34
C GLN A 23 2.43 15.83 -0.23
N LEU A 24 2.50 15.27 0.97
CA LEU A 24 3.11 15.94 2.11
C LEU A 24 4.60 16.18 1.88
N ALA A 25 5.29 15.21 1.29
CA ALA A 25 6.71 15.37 0.97
C ALA A 25 6.93 16.51 -0.04
N LEU A 26 6.06 16.60 -1.05
CA LEU A 26 6.18 17.61 -2.08
C LEU A 26 5.86 19.02 -1.58
N THR A 27 4.94 19.13 -0.62
CA THR A 27 4.48 20.43 -0.14
C THR A 27 5.21 20.90 1.12
N SER A 28 5.99 20.03 1.77
CA SER A 28 6.70 20.41 2.98
C SER A 28 7.90 21.31 2.64
N THR A 29 8.09 22.36 3.45
CA THR A 29 9.23 23.26 3.30
C THR A 29 10.37 22.93 4.26
N ASN A 30 10.16 21.97 5.16
CA ASN A 30 11.14 21.56 6.14
C ASN A 30 11.86 20.31 5.66
N GLU A 31 13.20 20.35 5.55
CA GLU A 31 13.96 19.23 5.02
C GLU A 31 13.85 17.98 5.87
N GLU A 32 13.79 18.10 7.20
CA GLU A 32 13.62 16.94 8.06
C GLU A 32 12.27 16.29 7.84
N ALA A 33 11.22 17.10 7.69
CA ALA A 33 9.89 16.59 7.42
C ALA A 33 9.83 15.94 6.05
N GLN A 34 10.45 16.54 5.04
CA GLN A 34 10.51 15.95 3.70
C GLN A 34 11.16 14.58 3.73
N ARG A 35 12.26 14.47 4.47
CA ARG A 35 12.97 13.20 4.60
C ARG A 35 12.12 12.16 5.31
N ALA A 36 11.46 12.55 6.40
CA ALA A 36 10.60 11.65 7.15
C ALA A 36 9.44 11.14 6.29
N PHE A 37 8.80 12.02 5.54
CA PHE A 37 7.70 11.62 4.65
C PHE A 37 8.20 10.72 3.53
N HIS A 38 9.38 11.00 3.01
CA HIS A 38 9.97 10.17 1.96
C HIS A 38 10.29 8.77 2.46
N GLU A 39 10.86 8.66 3.65
CA GLU A 39 11.16 7.37 4.25
C GLU A 39 9.90 6.58 4.53
N ALA A 40 8.85 7.25 5.05
CA ALA A 40 7.58 6.61 5.30
C ALA A 40 6.95 6.13 3.98
N MET A 41 7.11 6.89 2.92
CA MET A 41 6.64 6.53 1.60
C MET A 41 7.30 5.25 1.09
N LEU A 42 8.63 5.16 1.27
CA LEU A 42 9.37 3.97 0.88
C LEU A 42 8.94 2.73 1.66
N GLU A 43 8.71 2.89 2.97
CA GLU A 43 8.21 1.80 3.80
C GLU A 43 6.83 1.35 3.34
N THR A 44 5.96 2.30 2.99
CA THR A 44 4.63 1.99 2.50
C THR A 44 4.70 1.25 1.17
N GLU A 45 5.64 1.62 0.31
CA GLU A 45 5.85 0.90 -0.97
C GLU A 45 6.20 -0.55 -0.73
N GLN A 46 7.05 -0.83 0.27
CA GLN A 46 7.41 -2.19 0.61
C GLN A 46 6.20 -2.98 1.11
N MET A 47 5.35 -2.34 1.92
CA MET A 47 4.13 -2.96 2.42
C MET A 47 3.15 -3.26 1.27
N ILE A 48 3.04 -2.34 0.32
CA ILE A 48 2.18 -2.53 -0.86
C ILE A 48 2.68 -3.72 -1.67
N ALA A 49 3.98 -3.81 -1.89
CA ALA A 49 4.57 -4.92 -2.62
C ALA A 49 4.31 -6.25 -1.93
N ALA A 50 4.43 -6.28 -0.59
CA ALA A 50 4.16 -7.48 0.18
C ALA A 50 2.70 -7.89 0.07
N LEU A 51 1.77 -6.93 0.14
CA LEU A 51 0.34 -7.22 0.02
C LEU A 51 -0.01 -7.72 -1.38
N LYS A 52 0.60 -7.15 -2.42
CA LYS A 52 0.38 -7.61 -3.79
C LYS A 52 0.86 -9.04 -3.98
N GLY A 53 2.01 -9.38 -3.40
CA GLY A 53 2.52 -10.73 -3.44
C GLY A 53 1.59 -11.71 -2.75
N ARG A 54 1.07 -11.32 -1.58
CA ARG A 54 0.14 -12.16 -0.83
C ARG A 54 -1.17 -12.35 -1.60
N MET A 55 -1.69 -11.28 -2.21
CA MET A 55 -2.91 -11.36 -3.00
C MET A 55 -2.72 -12.28 -4.20
N SER A 56 -1.59 -12.19 -4.87
CA SER A 56 -1.27 -13.06 -5.99
C SER A 56 -1.25 -14.53 -5.56
N THR A 57 -0.67 -14.81 -4.40
CA THR A 57 -0.65 -16.16 -3.86
C THR A 57 -2.06 -16.67 -3.56
N LEU A 58 -2.90 -15.82 -2.95
CA LEU A 58 -4.27 -16.19 -2.64
C LEU A 58 -5.07 -16.49 -3.91
N GLU A 59 -4.92 -15.67 -4.95
CA GLU A 59 -5.61 -15.90 -6.21
C GLU A 59 -5.18 -17.19 -6.88
N ARG A 60 -3.90 -17.55 -6.73
CA ARG A 60 -3.36 -18.79 -7.29
C ARG A 60 -3.89 -20.03 -6.57
N GLU A 61 -3.94 -19.96 -5.24
CA GLU A 61 -4.38 -21.07 -4.42
C GLU A 61 -5.89 -21.20 -4.35
N GLU A 62 -6.59 -20.06 -4.39
CA GLU A 62 -8.04 -20.00 -4.25
C GLU A 62 -8.61 -19.17 -5.39
N PRO A 63 -8.85 -19.80 -6.56
CA PRO A 63 -9.35 -19.06 -7.72
C PRO A 63 -10.63 -18.28 -7.49
N GLN A 64 -11.43 -18.68 -6.50
CA GLN A 64 -12.67 -18.00 -6.18
C GLN A 64 -12.46 -16.56 -5.69
N TYR A 65 -11.25 -16.22 -5.29
CA TYR A 65 -10.92 -14.85 -4.86
C TYR A 65 -10.55 -13.96 -6.03
N LYS A 66 -10.32 -14.55 -7.18
CA LYS A 66 -9.91 -13.81 -8.35
C LYS A 66 -11.02 -12.87 -8.80
N GLY A 67 -10.68 -11.65 -9.07
CA GLY A 67 -11.66 -10.66 -9.53
C GLY A 67 -12.41 -9.93 -8.44
N MET A 68 -12.12 -10.19 -7.19
CA MET A 68 -12.77 -9.51 -6.07
C MET A 68 -12.20 -8.13 -5.80
#